data_a7873e33d294b25a8c37d1771c1418d8
#
_entry.id   a7873e33d294b25a8c37d1771c1418d8
#
_cell.length_a   1.000
_cell.length_b   1.000
_cell.length_c   1.000
_cell.angle_alpha   90.00
_cell.angle_beta   90.00
_cell.angle_gamma   90.00
#
_symmetry.space_group_name_H-M   'P 1'
#
loop_
_entity.id
_entity.type
_entity.pdbx_description
1 polymer ?
#
loop_
_entity_poly.entity_id
_entity_poly.type
_entity_poly.pdbx_seq_one_letter_code
_entity_poly.pdbx_strand_id
1 'polypeptide(L)'
;TGLFGMGNFVVFLFGVYALYHFVLARVISAFQTNTWPRVQEWYKRRLTWLLKGYRPIGVVVFMIVLFFVSIAFFISRDPKVGFFPQSDPNFIYAYIRMPIGTDQRVTDSVTHIVENRITNVMGEGNPLVKSIISNVAIGANEDPFEAAGTQSSPHLGKVSVAFVEFAKRDGQSTAVYMDSIRTVIKGIVGAEITVAQ
;
A
#
# COMPACT_ATOMS: atom_id res chain seq x y z
N THR A 1 19.61 47.29 -14.61
CA THR A 1 18.70 46.37 -13.85
C THR A 1 19.17 46.09 -12.44
N GLY A 2 20.48 46.13 -12.12
CA GLY A 2 21.01 45.84 -10.77
C GLY A 2 20.63 46.90 -9.70
N LEU A 3 20.59 48.16 -10.03
CA LEU A 3 20.26 49.28 -9.12
C LEU A 3 18.80 49.19 -8.58
N PHE A 4 17.85 48.75 -9.40
CA PHE A 4 16.45 48.55 -8.97
C PHE A 4 16.33 47.37 -8.01
N GLY A 5 17.12 46.33 -8.20
CA GLY A 5 17.15 45.18 -7.28
C GLY A 5 17.71 45.55 -5.90
N MET A 6 18.78 46.34 -5.85
CA MET A 6 19.34 46.87 -4.59
C MET A 6 18.36 47.80 -3.87
N GLY A 7 17.66 48.69 -4.59
CA GLY A 7 16.66 49.56 -4.01
C GLY A 7 15.50 48.77 -3.37
N ASN A 8 14.96 47.80 -4.07
CA ASN A 8 13.88 46.93 -3.53
C ASN A 8 14.34 46.13 -2.31
N PHE A 9 15.58 45.67 -2.30
CA PHE A 9 16.13 44.96 -1.15
C PHE A 9 16.25 45.85 0.08
N VAL A 10 16.69 47.09 -0.08
CA VAL A 10 16.77 48.09 1.02
C VAL A 10 15.37 48.41 1.55
N VAL A 11 14.39 48.62 0.68
CA VAL A 11 13.00 48.85 1.08
C VAL A 11 12.41 47.66 1.81
N PHE A 12 12.70 46.45 1.37
CA PHE A 12 12.30 45.23 2.06
C PHE A 12 12.90 45.12 3.46
N LEU A 13 14.22 45.35 3.60
CA LEU A 13 14.88 45.35 4.92
C LEU A 13 14.30 46.43 5.86
N PHE A 14 14.03 47.62 5.34
CA PHE A 14 13.41 48.66 6.13
C PHE A 14 11.97 48.27 6.55
N GLY A 15 11.21 47.65 5.68
CA GLY A 15 9.88 47.14 5.98
C GLY A 15 9.89 46.07 7.08
N VAL A 16 10.83 45.13 7.01
CA VAL A 16 11.03 44.09 8.05
C VAL A 16 11.46 44.73 9.37
N TYR A 17 12.38 45.69 9.33
CA TYR A 17 12.81 46.41 10.54
C TYR A 17 11.66 47.22 11.17
N ALA A 18 10.88 47.89 10.38
CA ALA A 18 9.70 48.66 10.83
C ALA A 18 8.66 47.69 11.45
N LEU A 19 8.37 46.59 10.79
CA LEU A 19 7.47 45.55 11.30
C LEU A 19 7.95 44.99 12.65
N TYR A 20 9.24 44.71 12.75
CA TYR A 20 9.83 44.25 14.01
C TYR A 20 9.68 45.34 15.11
N HIS A 21 10.08 46.56 14.83
CA HIS A 21 10.13 47.62 15.84
C HIS A 21 8.73 48.05 16.31
N PHE A 22 7.77 48.21 15.41
CA PHE A 22 6.44 48.69 15.76
C PHE A 22 5.45 47.61 16.18
N VAL A 23 5.58 46.40 15.68
CA VAL A 23 4.61 45.30 15.94
C VAL A 23 5.24 44.17 16.74
N LEU A 24 6.29 43.54 16.22
CA LEU A 24 6.83 42.33 16.83
C LEU A 24 7.42 42.59 18.21
N ALA A 25 8.22 43.66 18.39
CA ALA A 25 8.85 43.97 19.67
C ALA A 25 7.80 44.17 20.76
N ARG A 26 6.68 44.83 20.44
CA ARG A 26 5.60 45.07 21.41
C ARG A 26 4.84 43.78 21.74
N VAL A 27 4.53 42.97 20.75
CA VAL A 27 3.85 41.67 20.94
C VAL A 27 4.73 40.70 21.71
N ILE A 28 6.01 40.61 21.35
CA ILE A 28 6.97 39.75 22.04
C ILE A 28 7.14 40.16 23.51
N SER A 29 7.32 41.46 23.79
CA SER A 29 7.46 41.93 25.17
C SER A 29 6.17 41.73 25.98
N ALA A 30 5.00 41.96 25.40
CA ALA A 30 3.73 41.70 26.07
C ALA A 30 3.51 40.19 26.33
N PHE A 31 3.93 39.34 25.42
CA PHE A 31 3.89 37.88 25.61
C PHE A 31 4.85 37.46 26.75
N GLN A 32 6.09 37.91 26.71
CA GLN A 32 7.08 37.54 27.70
C GLN A 32 6.79 38.06 29.13
N THR A 33 6.22 39.28 29.24
CA THR A 33 5.91 39.88 30.54
C THR A 33 4.58 39.45 31.12
N ASN A 34 3.58 39.22 30.30
CA ASN A 34 2.21 38.95 30.78
C ASN A 34 1.74 37.53 30.58
N THR A 35 1.97 36.98 29.39
CA THR A 35 1.41 35.67 29.04
C THR A 35 2.27 34.53 29.52
N TRP A 36 3.56 34.64 29.27
CA TRP A 36 4.50 33.57 29.62
C TRP A 36 4.57 33.28 31.12
N PRO A 37 4.67 34.27 32.05
CA PRO A 37 4.65 34.00 33.47
C PRO A 37 3.36 33.35 33.95
N ARG A 38 2.19 33.75 33.40
CA ARG A 38 0.92 33.14 33.75
C ARG A 38 0.86 31.66 33.36
N VAL A 39 1.37 31.33 32.18
CA VAL A 39 1.48 29.93 31.72
C VAL A 39 2.39 29.13 32.62
N GLN A 40 3.56 29.71 32.98
CA GLN A 40 4.49 29.07 33.89
C GLN A 40 3.90 28.82 35.29
N GLU A 41 3.20 29.80 35.85
CA GLU A 41 2.56 29.68 37.18
C GLU A 41 1.41 28.66 37.13
N TRP A 42 0.61 28.66 36.08
CA TRP A 42 -0.44 27.66 35.86
C TRP A 42 0.15 26.26 35.77
N TYR A 43 1.19 26.08 34.97
CA TYR A 43 1.90 24.80 34.84
C TYR A 43 2.51 24.35 36.16
N LYS A 44 3.25 25.24 36.86
CA LYS A 44 3.83 24.96 38.15
C LYS A 44 2.78 24.53 39.17
N ARG A 45 1.65 25.23 39.21
CA ARG A 45 0.54 24.90 40.12
C ARG A 45 -0.06 23.53 39.83
N ARG A 46 -0.27 23.20 38.54
CA ARG A 46 -0.76 21.90 38.13
C ARG A 46 0.23 20.78 38.43
N LEU A 47 1.48 21.02 38.13
CA LEU A 47 2.56 20.04 38.37
C LEU A 47 2.73 19.78 39.87
N THR A 48 2.77 20.84 40.72
CA THR A 48 2.87 20.69 42.17
C THR A 48 1.67 19.95 42.75
N TRP A 49 0.45 20.21 42.23
CA TRP A 49 -0.75 19.48 42.62
C TRP A 49 -0.69 18.01 42.23
N LEU A 50 -0.17 17.71 41.03
CA LEU A 50 -0.01 16.35 40.51
C LEU A 50 1.02 15.53 41.29
N LEU A 51 2.12 16.18 41.70
CA LEU A 51 3.24 15.55 42.40
C LEU A 51 3.02 15.42 43.91
N LYS A 52 1.90 15.96 44.44
CA LYS A 52 1.64 15.93 45.87
C LYS A 52 1.01 14.62 46.34
N GLY A 53 1.64 13.93 47.30
CA GLY A 53 1.11 12.72 47.94
C GLY A 53 1.12 11.51 47.02
N TYR A 54 0.02 10.74 47.02
CA TYR A 54 -0.13 9.52 46.22
C TYR A 54 -0.62 9.75 44.76
N ARG A 55 -0.86 11.01 44.38
CA ARG A 55 -1.37 11.38 43.03
C ARG A 55 -0.45 10.94 41.90
N PRO A 56 0.88 11.02 42.03
CA PRO A 56 1.79 10.53 40.98
C PRO A 56 1.56 9.04 40.64
N ILE A 57 1.34 8.22 41.67
CA ILE A 57 1.06 6.80 41.51
C ILE A 57 -0.26 6.61 40.75
N GLY A 58 -1.28 7.37 41.11
CA GLY A 58 -2.57 7.36 40.40
C GLY A 58 -2.44 7.72 38.91
N VAL A 59 -1.58 8.69 38.57
CA VAL A 59 -1.33 9.07 37.18
C VAL A 59 -0.63 7.94 36.42
N VAL A 60 0.37 7.30 37.03
CA VAL A 60 1.08 6.15 36.41
C VAL A 60 0.10 5.00 36.16
N VAL A 61 -0.71 4.66 37.17
CA VAL A 61 -1.74 3.60 37.02
C VAL A 61 -2.74 3.97 35.93
N PHE A 62 -3.21 5.21 35.89
CA PHE A 62 -4.11 5.70 34.86
C PHE A 62 -3.50 5.56 33.46
N MET A 63 -2.21 5.92 33.28
CA MET A 63 -1.51 5.77 31.99
C MET A 63 -1.39 4.31 31.58
N ILE A 64 -1.11 3.40 32.52
CA ILE A 64 -1.06 1.97 32.24
C ILE A 64 -2.43 1.45 31.82
N VAL A 65 -3.49 1.80 32.55
CA VAL A 65 -4.87 1.42 32.20
C VAL A 65 -5.25 1.96 30.83
N LEU A 66 -4.97 3.23 30.55
CA LEU A 66 -5.24 3.86 29.26
C LEU A 66 -4.52 3.17 28.12
N PHE A 67 -3.27 2.72 28.35
CA PHE A 67 -2.50 1.96 27.39
C PHE A 67 -3.19 0.63 27.03
N PHE A 68 -3.61 -0.15 28.04
CA PHE A 68 -4.30 -1.41 27.80
C PHE A 68 -5.69 -1.21 27.16
N VAL A 69 -6.41 -0.18 27.56
CA VAL A 69 -7.69 0.20 26.93
C VAL A 69 -7.49 0.58 25.46
N SER A 70 -6.42 1.30 25.14
CA SER A 70 -6.08 1.66 23.77
C SER A 70 -5.78 0.43 22.91
N ILE A 71 -5.03 -0.54 23.45
CA ILE A 71 -4.75 -1.81 22.75
C ILE A 71 -6.04 -2.61 22.55
N ALA A 72 -6.87 -2.74 23.59
CA ALA A 72 -8.14 -3.45 23.49
C ALA A 72 -9.07 -2.80 22.46
N PHE A 73 -9.14 -1.48 22.44
CA PHE A 73 -9.89 -0.72 21.43
C PHE A 73 -9.36 -0.95 20.01
N PHE A 74 -8.03 -0.97 19.85
CA PHE A 74 -7.41 -1.24 18.55
C PHE A 74 -7.74 -2.65 18.06
N ILE A 75 -7.61 -3.67 18.93
CA ILE A 75 -7.93 -5.06 18.59
C ILE A 75 -9.42 -5.22 18.26
N SER A 76 -10.31 -4.54 18.99
CA SER A 76 -11.76 -4.64 18.76
C SER A 76 -12.22 -4.08 17.40
N ARG A 77 -11.38 -3.25 16.77
CA ARG A 77 -11.63 -2.68 15.43
C ARG A 77 -11.20 -3.58 14.28
N ASP A 78 -10.56 -4.74 14.59
CA ASP A 78 -10.04 -5.70 13.61
C ASP A 78 -9.32 -5.01 12.42
N PRO A 79 -8.31 -4.17 12.70
CA PRO A 79 -7.63 -3.44 11.64
C PRO A 79 -6.91 -4.45 10.74
N LYS A 80 -7.20 -4.42 9.46
CA LYS A 80 -6.46 -5.20 8.46
C LYS A 80 -5.03 -4.65 8.39
N VAL A 81 -4.13 -5.26 9.17
CA VAL A 81 -2.71 -4.90 9.18
C VAL A 81 -2.04 -5.60 8.01
N GLY A 82 -1.95 -4.93 6.86
CA GLY A 82 -1.15 -5.37 5.73
C GLY A 82 0.27 -4.80 5.86
N PHE A 83 1.28 -5.66 6.02
CA PHE A 83 2.69 -5.25 6.04
C PHE A 83 3.14 -4.65 4.71
N PHE A 84 2.55 -5.14 3.62
CA PHE A 84 2.68 -4.56 2.29
C PHE A 84 1.28 -4.22 1.78
N PRO A 85 1.05 -3.00 1.27
CA PRO A 85 -0.18 -2.70 0.58
C PRO A 85 -0.29 -3.66 -0.60
N GLN A 86 -1.28 -4.54 -0.56
CA GLN A 86 -1.60 -5.39 -1.70
C GLN A 86 -2.12 -4.46 -2.78
N SER A 87 -1.28 -4.10 -3.73
CA SER A 87 -1.72 -3.41 -4.93
C SER A 87 -2.52 -4.38 -5.77
N ASP A 88 -3.60 -3.89 -6.36
CA ASP A 88 -4.39 -4.67 -7.30
C ASP A 88 -3.49 -5.17 -8.45
N PRO A 89 -3.44 -6.47 -8.72
CA PRO A 89 -2.57 -7.02 -9.73
C PRO A 89 -2.91 -6.50 -11.12
N ASN A 90 -1.87 -6.16 -11.89
CA ASN A 90 -1.99 -5.86 -13.31
C ASN A 90 -2.00 -7.11 -14.17
N PHE A 91 -1.44 -8.20 -13.64
CA PHE A 91 -1.37 -9.51 -14.27
C PHE A 91 -1.69 -10.57 -13.24
N ILE A 92 -2.42 -11.61 -13.67
CA ILE A 92 -2.57 -12.86 -12.92
C ILE A 92 -2.03 -13.97 -13.81
N TYR A 93 -1.16 -14.79 -13.26
CA TYR A 93 -0.53 -15.91 -13.94
C TYR A 93 -1.05 -17.21 -13.34
N ALA A 94 -1.53 -18.12 -14.19
CA ALA A 94 -1.77 -19.50 -13.83
C ALA A 94 -0.67 -20.36 -14.46
N TYR A 95 0.24 -20.87 -13.64
CA TYR A 95 1.30 -21.78 -14.08
C TYR A 95 0.82 -23.21 -13.98
N ILE A 96 1.00 -23.96 -15.06
CA ILE A 96 0.57 -25.34 -15.20
C ILE A 96 1.82 -26.19 -15.33
N ARG A 97 2.01 -27.12 -14.41
CA ARG A 97 3.13 -28.04 -14.41
C ARG A 97 2.62 -29.47 -14.55
N MET A 98 2.96 -30.09 -15.67
CA MET A 98 2.72 -31.49 -15.92
C MET A 98 3.91 -32.35 -15.45
N PRO A 99 3.75 -33.65 -15.27
CA PRO A 99 4.87 -34.54 -14.98
C PRO A 99 5.97 -34.44 -16.04
N ILE A 100 7.23 -34.51 -15.62
CA ILE A 100 8.39 -34.46 -16.52
C ILE A 100 8.29 -35.61 -17.53
N GLY A 101 8.49 -35.29 -18.80
CA GLY A 101 8.34 -36.23 -19.93
C GLY A 101 6.98 -36.20 -20.60
N THR A 102 6.05 -35.37 -20.13
CA THR A 102 4.76 -35.15 -20.80
C THR A 102 4.97 -34.51 -22.17
N ASP A 103 4.28 -35.03 -23.18
CA ASP A 103 4.28 -34.45 -24.51
C ASP A 103 3.63 -33.06 -24.54
N GLN A 104 4.20 -32.14 -25.31
CA GLN A 104 3.72 -30.78 -25.45
C GLN A 104 2.25 -30.69 -25.82
N ARG A 105 1.73 -31.61 -26.66
CA ARG A 105 0.32 -31.62 -27.04
C ARG A 105 -0.63 -31.90 -25.89
N VAL A 106 -0.22 -32.72 -24.94
CA VAL A 106 -0.98 -33.00 -23.71
C VAL A 106 -1.01 -31.77 -22.83
N THR A 107 0.15 -31.14 -22.64
CA THR A 107 0.27 -29.88 -21.87
C THR A 107 -0.59 -28.77 -22.51
N ASP A 108 -0.57 -28.66 -23.83
CA ASP A 108 -1.38 -27.71 -24.58
C ASP A 108 -2.88 -27.94 -24.36
N SER A 109 -3.34 -29.19 -24.46
CA SER A 109 -4.75 -29.53 -24.19
C SER A 109 -5.20 -29.14 -22.77
N VAL A 110 -4.33 -29.38 -21.74
CA VAL A 110 -4.62 -29.00 -20.36
C VAL A 110 -4.61 -27.47 -20.22
N THR A 111 -3.67 -26.81 -20.87
CA THR A 111 -3.57 -25.33 -20.85
C THR A 111 -4.83 -24.70 -21.45
N HIS A 112 -5.34 -25.23 -22.55
CA HIS A 112 -6.62 -24.78 -23.14
C HIS A 112 -7.81 -25.01 -22.21
N ILE A 113 -7.85 -26.10 -21.46
CA ILE A 113 -8.92 -26.33 -20.47
C ILE A 113 -8.86 -25.26 -19.37
N VAL A 114 -7.66 -24.93 -18.89
CA VAL A 114 -7.45 -23.87 -17.88
C VAL A 114 -7.84 -22.51 -18.45
N GLU A 115 -7.41 -22.18 -19.67
CA GLU A 115 -7.73 -20.94 -20.36
C GLU A 115 -9.25 -20.75 -20.51
N ASN A 116 -9.96 -21.78 -20.97
CA ASN A 116 -11.42 -21.74 -21.10
C ASN A 116 -12.12 -21.52 -19.76
N ARG A 117 -11.66 -22.18 -18.68
CA ARG A 117 -12.22 -21.97 -17.34
C ARG A 117 -11.98 -20.55 -16.84
N ILE A 118 -10.80 -20.00 -17.07
CA ILE A 118 -10.43 -18.63 -16.70
C ILE A 118 -11.29 -17.65 -17.51
N THR A 119 -11.40 -17.84 -18.83
CA THR A 119 -12.22 -17.00 -19.72
C THR A 119 -13.69 -16.97 -19.29
N ASN A 120 -14.25 -18.12 -18.93
CA ASN A 120 -15.61 -18.20 -18.41
C ASN A 120 -15.81 -17.42 -17.10
N VAL A 121 -14.81 -17.44 -16.20
CA VAL A 121 -14.86 -16.67 -14.94
C VAL A 121 -14.69 -15.18 -15.18
N MET A 122 -13.84 -14.80 -16.12
CA MET A 122 -13.64 -13.39 -16.49
C MET A 122 -14.88 -12.80 -17.16
N GLY A 123 -15.65 -13.62 -17.89
CA GLY A 123 -16.77 -13.18 -18.70
C GLY A 123 -16.33 -12.61 -20.05
N GLU A 124 -17.08 -12.93 -21.09
CA GLU A 124 -16.84 -12.36 -22.41
C GLU A 124 -17.10 -10.84 -22.40
N GLY A 125 -16.13 -10.07 -22.87
CA GLY A 125 -16.26 -8.61 -22.95
C GLY A 125 -16.07 -7.86 -21.64
N ASN A 126 -15.46 -8.46 -20.61
CA ASN A 126 -15.16 -7.78 -19.35
C ASN A 126 -14.23 -6.57 -19.58
N PRO A 127 -14.66 -5.33 -19.28
CA PRO A 127 -13.90 -4.12 -19.55
C PRO A 127 -12.58 -4.03 -18.75
N LEU A 128 -12.45 -4.81 -17.69
CA LEU A 128 -11.23 -4.86 -16.88
C LEU A 128 -10.14 -5.75 -17.47
N VAL A 129 -10.51 -6.71 -18.33
CA VAL A 129 -9.59 -7.66 -18.95
C VAL A 129 -9.13 -7.12 -20.30
N LYS A 130 -7.82 -6.90 -20.41
CA LYS A 130 -7.19 -6.43 -21.64
C LYS A 130 -6.90 -7.59 -22.61
N SER A 131 -6.36 -8.68 -22.09
CA SER A 131 -6.05 -9.88 -22.89
C SER A 131 -5.82 -11.09 -22.00
N ILE A 132 -6.09 -12.27 -22.53
CA ILE A 132 -5.72 -13.57 -21.95
C ILE A 132 -4.78 -14.21 -22.97
N ILE A 133 -3.61 -14.64 -22.51
CA ILE A 133 -2.56 -15.21 -23.35
C ILE A 133 -2.11 -16.52 -22.72
N SER A 134 -2.10 -17.60 -23.49
CA SER A 134 -1.59 -18.90 -23.09
C SER A 134 -0.25 -19.19 -23.79
N ASN A 135 0.70 -19.68 -23.05
CA ASN A 135 2.03 -20.11 -23.53
C ASN A 135 2.26 -21.57 -23.10
N VAL A 136 2.78 -22.36 -24.01
CA VAL A 136 3.16 -23.76 -23.74
C VAL A 136 4.60 -23.99 -24.17
N ALA A 137 5.34 -24.68 -23.34
CA ALA A 137 6.74 -25.05 -23.52
C ALA A 137 7.73 -23.88 -23.47
N ILE A 138 7.52 -22.79 -24.20
CA ILE A 138 8.39 -21.62 -24.24
C ILE A 138 7.71 -20.47 -23.50
N GLY A 139 8.46 -19.80 -22.60
CA GLY A 139 7.92 -18.68 -21.82
C GLY A 139 6.88 -19.09 -20.75
N ALA A 140 6.72 -20.38 -20.49
CA ALA A 140 5.78 -20.94 -19.53
C ALA A 140 6.37 -21.14 -18.12
N ASN A 141 7.66 -20.83 -17.93
CA ASN A 141 8.33 -20.99 -16.64
C ASN A 141 7.89 -19.92 -15.65
N GLU A 142 7.86 -20.30 -14.37
CA GLU A 142 7.54 -19.39 -13.24
C GLU A 142 8.72 -18.44 -12.97
N ASP A 143 9.96 -18.90 -13.19
CA ASP A 143 11.15 -18.05 -13.06
C ASP A 143 11.27 -17.10 -14.28
N PRO A 144 11.27 -15.77 -14.07
CA PRO A 144 11.40 -14.80 -15.15
C PRO A 144 12.67 -14.94 -15.98
N PHE A 145 13.78 -15.39 -15.36
CA PHE A 145 15.05 -15.59 -16.07
C PHE A 145 15.01 -16.81 -17.00
N GLU A 146 14.37 -17.89 -16.53
CA GLU A 146 14.16 -19.09 -17.37
C GLU A 146 13.07 -18.87 -18.41
N ALA A 147 12.02 -18.11 -18.07
CA ALA A 147 10.94 -17.75 -19.01
C ALA A 147 11.43 -16.87 -20.17
N ALA A 148 12.46 -16.03 -19.95
CA ALA A 148 13.10 -15.22 -20.99
C ALA A 148 14.05 -16.05 -21.86
N GLY A 149 14.42 -17.26 -21.43
CA GLY A 149 15.25 -18.18 -22.19
C GLY A 149 14.50 -18.83 -23.36
N THR A 150 15.26 -19.27 -24.36
CA THR A 150 14.73 -20.06 -25.50
C THR A 150 14.59 -21.55 -25.19
N GLN A 151 14.82 -21.94 -23.93
CA GLN A 151 14.75 -23.34 -23.51
C GLN A 151 13.30 -23.82 -23.52
N SER A 152 13.03 -24.85 -24.28
CA SER A 152 11.71 -25.46 -24.37
C SER A 152 11.49 -26.45 -23.23
N SER A 153 10.44 -26.26 -22.46
CA SER A 153 9.99 -27.15 -21.40
C SER A 153 8.59 -27.70 -21.71
N PRO A 154 8.47 -28.81 -22.46
CA PRO A 154 7.19 -29.31 -22.98
C PRO A 154 6.13 -29.58 -21.93
N HIS A 155 6.52 -29.82 -20.70
CA HIS A 155 5.64 -30.13 -19.55
C HIS A 155 5.14 -28.87 -18.82
N LEU A 156 5.50 -27.67 -19.28
CA LEU A 156 5.08 -26.40 -18.66
C LEU A 156 4.09 -25.65 -19.54
N GLY A 157 3.04 -25.15 -18.91
CA GLY A 157 2.06 -24.24 -19.50
C GLY A 157 1.84 -23.01 -18.62
N LYS A 158 1.45 -21.88 -19.20
CA LYS A 158 1.12 -20.66 -18.49
C LYS A 158 -0.05 -19.96 -19.16
N VAL A 159 -1.04 -19.57 -18.37
CA VAL A 159 -2.11 -18.66 -18.80
C VAL A 159 -1.92 -17.33 -18.08
N SER A 160 -1.79 -16.26 -18.83
CA SER A 160 -1.57 -14.90 -18.35
C SER A 160 -2.81 -14.06 -18.61
N VAL A 161 -3.42 -13.54 -17.56
CA VAL A 161 -4.54 -12.57 -17.65
C VAL A 161 -3.97 -11.20 -17.43
N ALA A 162 -4.01 -10.34 -18.44
CA ALA A 162 -3.61 -8.94 -18.35
C ALA A 162 -4.85 -8.08 -18.11
N PHE A 163 -4.80 -7.23 -17.11
CA PHE A 163 -5.84 -6.26 -16.81
C PHE A 163 -5.50 -4.88 -17.39
N VAL A 164 -6.50 -4.03 -17.51
CA VAL A 164 -6.31 -2.63 -17.87
C VAL A 164 -5.54 -1.89 -16.75
N GLU A 165 -4.89 -0.79 -17.09
CA GLU A 165 -4.15 0.04 -16.14
C GLU A 165 -5.04 0.48 -14.98
N PHE A 166 -4.49 0.55 -13.76
CA PHE A 166 -5.22 0.90 -12.54
C PHE A 166 -6.06 2.17 -12.69
N ALA A 167 -5.54 3.19 -13.37
CA ALA A 167 -6.23 4.47 -13.61
C ALA A 167 -7.53 4.33 -14.45
N LYS A 168 -7.70 3.22 -15.19
CA LYS A 168 -8.84 2.95 -16.06
C LYS A 168 -9.85 1.96 -15.48
N ARG A 169 -9.65 1.54 -14.20
CA ARG A 169 -10.49 0.52 -13.54
C ARG A 169 -11.69 1.09 -12.78
N ASP A 170 -11.88 2.40 -12.76
CA ASP A 170 -12.98 3.07 -12.03
C ASP A 170 -13.14 2.61 -10.57
N GLY A 171 -12.01 2.31 -9.91
CA GLY A 171 -11.99 1.83 -8.53
C GLY A 171 -12.35 0.35 -8.33
N GLN A 172 -12.49 -0.43 -9.39
CA GLN A 172 -12.75 -1.86 -9.30
C GLN A 172 -11.46 -2.64 -9.02
N SER A 173 -11.49 -3.50 -7.99
CA SER A 173 -10.36 -4.33 -7.61
C SER A 173 -10.25 -5.58 -8.47
N THR A 174 -9.05 -5.84 -8.96
CA THR A 174 -8.74 -7.08 -9.71
C THR A 174 -8.34 -8.24 -8.80
N ALA A 175 -8.10 -7.98 -7.49
CA ALA A 175 -7.74 -9.00 -6.52
C ALA A 175 -8.85 -10.07 -6.34
N VAL A 176 -10.11 -9.70 -6.50
CA VAL A 176 -11.26 -10.61 -6.40
C VAL A 176 -11.19 -11.74 -7.44
N TYR A 177 -10.65 -11.46 -8.61
CA TYR A 177 -10.52 -12.47 -9.67
C TYR A 177 -9.49 -13.54 -9.36
N MET A 178 -8.46 -13.22 -8.53
CA MET A 178 -7.46 -14.20 -8.13
C MET A 178 -8.08 -15.39 -7.38
N ASP A 179 -8.97 -15.12 -6.42
CA ASP A 179 -9.63 -16.18 -5.65
C ASP A 179 -10.65 -16.95 -6.50
N SER A 180 -11.32 -16.27 -7.43
CA SER A 180 -12.22 -16.89 -8.38
C SER A 180 -11.46 -17.84 -9.31
N ILE A 181 -10.32 -17.41 -9.86
CA ILE A 181 -9.44 -18.24 -10.70
C ILE A 181 -8.97 -19.46 -9.90
N ARG A 182 -8.43 -19.26 -8.69
CA ARG A 182 -7.97 -20.35 -7.82
C ARG A 182 -9.03 -21.41 -7.56
N THR A 183 -10.29 -20.99 -7.47
CA THR A 183 -11.41 -21.91 -7.22
C THR A 183 -11.75 -22.74 -8.46
N VAL A 184 -11.76 -22.14 -9.62
CA VAL A 184 -12.21 -22.77 -10.87
C VAL A 184 -11.17 -23.70 -11.48
N ILE A 185 -9.88 -23.44 -11.25
CA ILE A 185 -8.81 -24.30 -11.77
C ILE A 185 -8.55 -25.54 -10.88
N LYS A 186 -9.17 -25.61 -9.69
CA LYS A 186 -9.07 -26.81 -8.85
C LYS A 186 -9.68 -28.05 -9.53
N GLY A 187 -9.09 -29.21 -9.23
CA GLY A 187 -9.64 -30.48 -9.68
C GLY A 187 -9.24 -30.92 -11.09
N ILE A 188 -8.22 -30.28 -11.69
CA ILE A 188 -7.64 -30.76 -12.94
C ILE A 188 -6.64 -31.87 -12.59
N VAL A 189 -6.98 -33.11 -12.97
CA VAL A 189 -6.18 -34.29 -12.64
C VAL A 189 -4.93 -34.35 -13.50
N GLY A 190 -3.79 -34.66 -12.86
CA GLY A 190 -2.50 -34.83 -13.56
C GLY A 190 -1.70 -33.56 -13.79
N ALA A 191 -2.19 -32.40 -13.39
CA ALA A 191 -1.48 -31.13 -13.46
C ALA A 191 -1.39 -30.48 -12.07
N GLU A 192 -0.24 -29.93 -11.72
CA GLU A 192 -0.06 -29.01 -10.61
C GLU A 192 -0.25 -27.59 -11.14
N ILE A 193 -1.21 -26.84 -10.55
CA ILE A 193 -1.52 -25.49 -11.04
C ILE A 193 -1.35 -24.49 -9.90
N THR A 194 -0.49 -23.50 -10.12
CA THR A 194 -0.19 -22.40 -9.18
C THR A 194 -0.68 -21.07 -9.75
N VAL A 195 -1.30 -20.23 -8.91
CA VAL A 195 -1.73 -18.88 -9.29
C VAL A 195 -0.89 -17.85 -8.57
N ALA A 196 -0.23 -16.99 -9.36
CA ALA A 196 0.63 -15.89 -8.90
C ALA A 196 0.22 -14.54 -9.52
N GLN A 197 0.80 -13.44 -9.02
CA GLN A 197 0.59 -12.07 -9.48
C GLN A 197 1.92 -11.37 -9.74
#